data_b4b3f1814ea16346d24595baa4d589b3
#
_entry.id   b4b3f1814ea16346d24595baa4d589b3
#
_cell.length_a   1.000
_cell.length_b   1.000
_cell.length_c   1.000
_cell.angle_alpha   90.00
_cell.angle_beta   90.00
_cell.angle_gamma   90.00
#
_symmetry.space_group_name_H-M   'P 1'
#
loop_
_entity.id
_entity.type
_entity.pdbx_description
1 polymer ?
#
loop_
_entity_poly.entity_id
_entity_poly.type
_entity_poly.pdbx_seq_one_letter_code
_entity_poly.pdbx_strand_id
1 'polypeptide(L)'
;ERVVVNQLHRSPGVIFKEEESPTVVNKLIYTAQIIPDRGSWLYFEYDTKDVLYVRINKRRKVPVTILFRALGYKKQDIIKLFYPIQTLTIKDNKFLTPFNPDDYQGRVEYDIKDEEGNVLHEAGKRLTKRKADKIIADGVKFVEYPTEILVNRFLAHPVIDKNSGEVLYDTLAQLDENKLVKI
;
A
#
# COMPACT_ATOMS: atom_id res chain seq x y z
N GLU A 1 34.24 46.72 -17.87
CA GLU A 1 34.34 45.43 -17.18
C GLU A 1 33.57 44.36 -17.97
N ARG A 2 34.23 43.27 -18.33
CA ARG A 2 33.58 42.16 -19.10
C ARG A 2 33.02 41.14 -18.13
N VAL A 3 31.71 40.89 -18.18
CA VAL A 3 31.03 39.90 -17.37
C VAL A 3 30.59 38.75 -18.26
N VAL A 4 30.86 37.52 -17.85
CA VAL A 4 30.34 36.30 -18.51
C VAL A 4 28.90 36.14 -18.12
N VAL A 5 27.99 36.17 -19.08
CA VAL A 5 26.56 35.90 -18.90
C VAL A 5 26.30 34.45 -19.19
N ASN A 6 25.88 33.68 -18.17
CA ASN A 6 25.41 32.30 -18.32
C ASN A 6 23.88 32.29 -18.40
N GLN A 7 23.36 31.52 -19.35
CA GLN A 7 21.91 31.29 -19.42
C GLN A 7 21.47 30.35 -18.29
N LEU A 8 20.47 30.77 -17.53
CA LEU A 8 19.85 29.92 -16.52
C LEU A 8 19.16 28.73 -17.23
N HIS A 9 19.50 27.54 -16.84
CA HIS A 9 18.85 26.30 -17.24
C HIS A 9 18.34 25.55 -16.00
N ARG A 10 17.43 24.62 -16.22
CA ARG A 10 16.88 23.82 -15.11
C ARG A 10 17.98 22.93 -14.55
N SER A 11 18.24 23.09 -13.24
CA SER A 11 19.20 22.27 -12.53
C SER A 11 18.72 20.81 -12.45
N PRO A 12 19.65 19.84 -12.49
CA PRO A 12 19.33 18.44 -12.22
C PRO A 12 18.69 18.28 -10.85
N GLY A 13 17.76 17.32 -10.74
CA GLY A 13 17.08 17.04 -9.48
C GLY A 13 15.67 16.51 -9.67
N VAL A 14 14.97 16.38 -8.55
CA VAL A 14 13.57 15.96 -8.50
C VAL A 14 12.72 17.13 -8.04
N ILE A 15 11.69 17.45 -8.81
CA ILE A 15 10.76 18.54 -8.54
C ILE A 15 9.37 17.94 -8.37
N PHE A 16 8.75 18.18 -7.21
CA PHE A 16 7.35 17.83 -6.96
C PHE A 16 6.48 19.07 -7.10
N LYS A 17 5.30 18.89 -7.70
CA LYS A 17 4.29 19.92 -7.85
C LYS A 17 2.91 19.39 -7.54
N GLU A 18 2.08 20.29 -7.07
CA GLU A 18 0.66 20.11 -6.83
C GLU A 18 -0.07 21.12 -7.70
N GLU A 19 -0.95 20.64 -8.56
CA GLU A 19 -1.69 21.46 -9.52
C GLU A 19 -3.19 21.13 -9.44
N GLU A 20 -4.05 22.12 -9.60
CA GLU A 20 -5.49 21.88 -9.69
C GLU A 20 -5.84 21.16 -10.98
N SER A 21 -6.74 20.19 -10.90
CA SER A 21 -7.19 19.46 -12.07
C SER A 21 -7.93 20.40 -13.04
N PRO A 22 -7.58 20.43 -14.32
CA PRO A 22 -8.27 21.25 -15.30
C PRO A 22 -9.69 20.76 -15.62
N THR A 23 -10.01 19.52 -15.25
CA THR A 23 -11.29 18.86 -15.63
C THR A 23 -12.20 18.57 -14.45
N VAL A 24 -11.67 18.48 -13.23
CA VAL A 24 -12.44 18.16 -12.03
C VAL A 24 -12.23 19.25 -11.00
N VAL A 25 -13.30 19.93 -10.62
CA VAL A 25 -13.28 21.03 -9.66
C VAL A 25 -12.82 20.50 -8.28
N ASN A 26 -11.93 21.25 -7.62
CA ASN A 26 -11.37 20.94 -6.30
C ASN A 26 -10.60 19.63 -6.21
N LYS A 27 -10.14 19.05 -7.31
CA LYS A 27 -9.25 17.89 -7.30
C LYS A 27 -7.81 18.34 -7.55
N LEU A 28 -6.92 18.00 -6.62
CA LEU A 28 -5.49 18.22 -6.75
C LEU A 28 -4.83 17.04 -7.49
N ILE A 29 -3.94 17.36 -8.40
CA ILE A 29 -3.12 16.41 -9.15
C ILE A 29 -1.69 16.60 -8.73
N TYR A 30 -1.05 15.51 -8.31
CA TYR A 30 0.36 15.51 -7.92
C TYR A 30 1.21 15.10 -9.12
N THR A 31 2.26 15.88 -9.36
CA THR A 31 3.21 15.61 -10.42
C THR A 31 4.63 15.59 -9.87
N ALA A 32 5.50 14.79 -10.49
CA ALA A 32 6.91 14.77 -10.17
C ALA A 32 7.72 14.77 -11.46
N GLN A 33 8.80 15.54 -11.46
CA GLN A 33 9.71 15.63 -12.59
C GLN A 33 11.12 15.28 -12.15
N ILE A 34 11.75 14.33 -12.82
CA ILE A 34 13.15 13.97 -12.63
C ILE A 34 13.95 14.53 -13.80
N ILE A 35 14.88 15.42 -13.48
CA ILE A 35 15.80 16.04 -14.40
C ILE A 35 17.20 15.48 -14.13
N PRO A 36 17.76 14.63 -14.99
CA PRO A 36 19.12 14.13 -14.83
C PRO A 36 20.15 15.18 -15.30
N ASP A 37 21.41 15.05 -14.89
CA ASP A 37 22.52 15.82 -15.44
C ASP A 37 22.65 15.57 -16.93
N ARG A 38 22.48 14.31 -17.34
CA ARG A 38 22.55 13.88 -18.73
C ARG A 38 21.56 12.76 -18.98
N GLY A 39 20.79 12.86 -20.06
CA GLY A 39 19.84 11.83 -20.47
C GLY A 39 18.39 12.30 -20.54
N SER A 40 17.48 11.36 -20.46
CA SER A 40 16.05 11.59 -20.66
C SER A 40 15.39 12.10 -19.39
N TRP A 41 14.52 13.08 -19.54
CA TRP A 41 13.67 13.57 -18.46
C TRP A 41 12.51 12.62 -18.22
N LEU A 42 12.20 12.34 -16.95
CA LEU A 42 11.04 11.59 -16.55
C LEU A 42 10.02 12.55 -15.92
N TYR A 43 8.79 12.43 -16.36
CA TYR A 43 7.68 13.21 -15.84
C TYR A 43 6.59 12.25 -15.36
N PHE A 44 6.26 12.31 -14.09
CA PHE A 44 5.22 11.50 -13.45
C PHE A 44 4.00 12.35 -13.18
N GLU A 45 2.82 11.85 -13.48
CA GLU A 45 1.56 12.54 -13.22
C GLU A 45 0.48 11.56 -12.77
N TYR A 46 -0.30 11.95 -11.76
CA TYR A 46 -1.54 11.27 -11.45
C TYR A 46 -2.64 11.76 -12.38
N ASP A 47 -3.48 10.84 -12.85
CA ASP A 47 -4.69 11.18 -13.59
C ASP A 47 -5.84 11.47 -12.61
N THR A 48 -6.93 12.01 -13.12
CA THR A 48 -8.18 12.24 -12.34
C THR A 48 -8.78 10.96 -11.73
N LYS A 49 -8.39 9.80 -12.23
CA LYS A 49 -8.76 8.46 -11.74
C LYS A 49 -7.75 7.86 -10.76
N ASP A 50 -6.81 8.66 -10.26
CA ASP A 50 -5.74 8.26 -9.35
C ASP A 50 -4.79 7.18 -9.93
N VAL A 51 -4.68 7.14 -11.25
CA VAL A 51 -3.71 6.28 -11.96
C VAL A 51 -2.43 7.06 -12.20
N LEU A 52 -1.28 6.50 -11.82
CA LEU A 52 0.02 7.11 -12.02
C LEU A 52 0.57 6.77 -13.41
N TYR A 53 0.88 7.81 -14.16
CA TYR A 53 1.49 7.73 -15.49
C TYR A 53 2.91 8.29 -15.50
N VAL A 54 3.70 7.86 -16.47
CA VAL A 54 5.02 8.40 -16.74
C VAL A 54 5.15 8.81 -18.20
N ARG A 55 5.86 9.93 -18.44
CA ARG A 55 6.31 10.37 -19.77
C ARG A 55 7.83 10.41 -19.79
N ILE A 56 8.42 9.92 -20.85
CA ILE A 56 9.87 9.97 -21.10
C ILE A 56 10.09 10.94 -22.25
N ASN A 57 10.88 12.01 -22.02
CA ASN A 57 11.19 13.03 -23.04
C ASN A 57 9.97 13.58 -23.78
N LYS A 58 8.90 13.93 -23.04
CA LYS A 58 7.64 14.47 -23.61
C LYS A 58 6.90 13.53 -24.58
N ARG A 59 7.25 12.25 -24.64
CA ARG A 59 6.52 11.25 -25.43
C ARG A 59 5.13 10.96 -24.81
N ARG A 60 4.36 10.10 -25.47
CA ARG A 60 3.05 9.67 -24.98
C ARG A 60 3.16 9.08 -23.57
N LYS A 61 2.22 9.43 -22.69
CA LYS A 61 2.16 8.89 -21.33
C LYS A 61 1.81 7.40 -21.36
N VAL A 62 2.46 6.65 -20.49
CA VAL A 62 2.19 5.23 -20.25
C VAL A 62 2.00 4.99 -18.75
N PRO A 63 1.23 3.97 -18.34
CA PRO A 63 1.12 3.62 -16.93
C PRO A 63 2.51 3.35 -16.32
N VAL A 64 2.75 3.85 -15.11
CA VAL A 64 4.06 3.74 -14.44
C VAL A 64 4.48 2.30 -14.21
N THR A 65 3.51 1.39 -14.07
CA THR A 65 3.76 -0.05 -13.90
C THR A 65 4.56 -0.65 -15.06
N ILE A 66 4.42 -0.11 -16.27
CA ILE A 66 5.21 -0.53 -17.45
C ILE A 66 6.69 -0.18 -17.24
N LEU A 67 6.97 1.03 -16.75
CA LEU A 67 8.33 1.45 -16.42
C LEU A 67 8.95 0.57 -15.34
N PHE A 68 8.24 0.31 -14.24
CA PHE A 68 8.75 -0.55 -13.16
C PHE A 68 9.00 -1.97 -13.63
N ARG A 69 8.13 -2.54 -14.46
CA ARG A 69 8.35 -3.86 -15.03
C ARG A 69 9.56 -3.88 -15.99
N ALA A 70 9.76 -2.83 -16.76
CA ALA A 70 10.97 -2.69 -17.60
C ALA A 70 12.25 -2.57 -16.78
N LEU A 71 12.18 -2.01 -15.55
CA LEU A 71 13.27 -1.96 -14.59
C LEU A 71 13.48 -3.28 -13.82
N GLY A 72 12.67 -4.31 -14.08
CA GLY A 72 12.79 -5.63 -13.47
C GLY A 72 11.94 -5.89 -12.23
N TYR A 73 11.11 -4.93 -11.80
CA TYR A 73 10.20 -5.14 -10.67
C TYR A 73 9.11 -6.16 -11.01
N LYS A 74 8.87 -7.11 -10.12
CA LYS A 74 7.76 -8.05 -10.21
C LYS A 74 6.46 -7.39 -9.71
N LYS A 75 5.30 -7.99 -10.02
CA LYS A 75 4.00 -7.49 -9.52
C LYS A 75 4.00 -7.25 -8.00
N GLN A 76 4.54 -8.21 -7.25
CA GLN A 76 4.61 -8.16 -5.78
C GLN A 76 5.47 -7.00 -5.27
N ASP A 77 6.59 -6.71 -5.94
CA ASP A 77 7.47 -5.61 -5.58
C ASP A 77 6.78 -4.26 -5.80
N ILE A 78 6.05 -4.14 -6.92
CA ILE A 78 5.27 -2.92 -7.22
C ILE A 78 4.17 -2.71 -6.17
N ILE A 79 3.46 -3.78 -5.76
CA ILE A 79 2.45 -3.69 -4.71
C ILE A 79 3.07 -3.18 -3.41
N LYS A 80 4.22 -3.72 -3.00
CA LYS A 80 4.94 -3.30 -1.78
C LYS A 80 5.38 -1.84 -1.80
N LEU A 81 5.64 -1.28 -2.97
CA LEU A 81 6.03 0.14 -3.10
C LEU A 81 4.86 1.09 -2.85
N PHE A 82 3.64 0.70 -3.20
CA PHE A 82 2.48 1.60 -3.19
C PHE A 82 1.49 1.32 -2.05
N TYR A 83 1.51 0.11 -1.48
CA TYR A 83 0.51 -0.31 -0.50
C TYR A 83 1.17 -0.94 0.72
N PRO A 84 0.71 -0.61 1.93
CA PRO A 84 1.08 -1.34 3.11
C PRO A 84 0.57 -2.78 3.00
N ILE A 85 1.42 -3.75 3.29
CA ILE A 85 1.06 -5.16 3.28
C ILE A 85 0.94 -5.65 4.70
N GLN A 86 -0.21 -6.25 5.01
CA GLN A 86 -0.44 -6.92 6.26
C GLN A 86 -0.28 -8.43 6.07
N THR A 87 0.51 -9.05 6.93
CA THR A 87 0.70 -10.50 6.92
C THR A 87 -0.22 -11.13 7.95
N LEU A 88 -1.03 -12.08 7.50
CA LEU A 88 -1.92 -12.84 8.36
C LEU A 88 -1.45 -14.29 8.44
N THR A 89 -1.56 -14.88 9.62
CA THR A 89 -1.32 -16.31 9.85
C THR A 89 -2.68 -16.99 9.99
N ILE A 90 -2.86 -18.13 9.32
CA ILE A 90 -4.08 -18.91 9.44
C ILE A 90 -3.84 -20.04 10.42
N LYS A 91 -4.66 -20.10 11.45
CA LYS A 91 -4.65 -21.13 12.48
C LYS A 91 -6.08 -21.42 12.92
N ASP A 92 -6.45 -22.69 12.98
CA ASP A 92 -7.78 -23.15 13.41
C ASP A 92 -8.94 -22.40 12.71
N ASN A 93 -8.80 -22.20 11.41
CA ASN A 93 -9.76 -21.47 10.56
C ASN A 93 -9.97 -20.00 10.94
N LYS A 94 -9.01 -19.40 11.67
CA LYS A 94 -8.98 -17.98 12.04
C LYS A 94 -7.81 -17.28 11.41
N PHE A 95 -8.01 -16.03 11.05
CA PHE A 95 -6.95 -15.15 10.57
C PHE A 95 -6.36 -14.40 11.77
N LEU A 96 -5.07 -14.56 11.97
CA LEU A 96 -4.33 -13.96 13.08
C LEU A 96 -3.32 -12.95 12.54
N THR A 97 -3.21 -11.81 13.21
CA THR A 97 -2.19 -10.80 12.95
C THR A 97 -1.34 -10.57 14.21
N PRO A 98 -0.05 -10.28 14.08
CA PRO A 98 0.74 -9.83 15.22
C PRO A 98 0.11 -8.59 15.85
N PHE A 99 -0.01 -8.58 17.19
CA PHE A 99 -0.55 -7.41 17.88
C PHE A 99 0.48 -6.27 17.87
N ASN A 100 0.14 -5.19 17.16
CA ASN A 100 0.93 -3.96 17.15
C ASN A 100 0.02 -2.79 17.59
N PRO A 101 0.29 -2.12 18.72
CA PRO A 101 -0.52 -1.00 19.20
C PRO A 101 -0.67 0.14 18.21
N ASP A 102 0.33 0.35 17.33
CA ASP A 102 0.33 1.44 16.36
C ASP A 102 -0.72 1.26 15.26
N ASP A 103 -1.17 0.02 15.03
CA ASP A 103 -2.21 -0.30 14.05
C ASP A 103 -3.61 0.12 14.53
N TYR A 104 -3.76 0.44 15.82
CA TYR A 104 -5.03 0.76 16.48
C TYR A 104 -5.11 2.22 16.95
N GLN A 105 -4.63 3.14 16.11
CA GLN A 105 -4.72 4.57 16.42
C GLN A 105 -6.16 5.08 16.30
N GLY A 106 -6.65 5.73 17.37
CA GLY A 106 -8.00 6.26 17.40
C GLY A 106 -9.01 5.33 18.08
N ARG A 107 -10.24 5.31 17.56
CA ARG A 107 -11.28 4.37 17.99
C ARG A 107 -11.16 3.09 17.19
N VAL A 108 -11.13 1.97 17.89
CA VAL A 108 -11.03 0.64 17.27
C VAL A 108 -12.36 0.32 16.58
N GLU A 109 -12.30 -0.10 15.33
CA GLU A 109 -13.48 -0.37 14.51
C GLU A 109 -14.15 -1.71 14.84
N TYR A 110 -13.41 -2.66 15.41
CA TYR A 110 -13.85 -4.02 15.75
C TYR A 110 -13.26 -4.48 17.07
N ASP A 111 -13.85 -5.52 17.65
CA ASP A 111 -13.35 -6.10 18.90
C ASP A 111 -11.98 -6.75 18.67
N ILE A 112 -11.00 -6.36 19.49
CA ILE A 112 -9.70 -7.02 19.50
C ILE A 112 -9.84 -8.28 20.35
N LYS A 113 -9.68 -9.44 19.73
CA LYS A 113 -9.76 -10.76 20.38
C LYS A 113 -8.40 -11.45 20.34
N ASP A 114 -8.12 -12.24 21.37
CA ASP A 114 -6.94 -13.12 21.36
C ASP A 114 -7.15 -14.36 20.45
N GLU A 115 -6.16 -15.24 20.38
CA GLU A 115 -6.22 -16.49 19.60
C GLU A 115 -7.36 -17.41 20.07
N GLU A 116 -7.74 -17.34 21.34
CA GLU A 116 -8.80 -18.14 21.96
C GLU A 116 -10.19 -17.54 21.73
N GLY A 117 -10.28 -16.29 21.26
CA GLY A 117 -11.53 -15.57 20.99
C GLY A 117 -12.00 -14.70 22.17
N ASN A 118 -11.21 -14.55 23.25
CA ASN A 118 -11.55 -13.65 24.34
C ASN A 118 -11.39 -12.20 23.92
N VAL A 119 -12.35 -11.34 24.25
CA VAL A 119 -12.34 -9.93 23.94
C VAL A 119 -11.36 -9.19 24.84
N LEU A 120 -10.26 -8.71 24.27
CA LEU A 120 -9.25 -7.90 24.95
C LEU A 120 -9.65 -6.42 24.98
N HIS A 121 -10.28 -5.95 23.90
CA HIS A 121 -10.75 -4.58 23.76
C HIS A 121 -11.98 -4.53 22.86
N GLU A 122 -12.99 -3.76 23.29
CA GLU A 122 -14.26 -3.64 22.57
C GLU A 122 -14.19 -2.57 21.47
N ALA A 123 -14.93 -2.80 20.39
CA ALA A 123 -15.13 -1.85 19.29
C ALA A 123 -15.68 -0.50 19.79
N GLY A 124 -15.41 0.56 19.04
CA GLY A 124 -15.86 1.91 19.34
C GLY A 124 -15.10 2.63 20.46
N LYS A 125 -14.29 1.94 21.22
CA LYS A 125 -13.47 2.51 22.30
C LYS A 125 -12.06 2.81 21.81
N ARG A 126 -11.43 3.85 22.38
CA ARG A 126 -10.04 4.18 22.07
C ARG A 126 -9.10 3.23 22.83
N LEU A 127 -8.18 2.59 22.12
CA LEU A 127 -7.11 1.82 22.75
C LEU A 127 -6.09 2.79 23.36
N THR A 128 -5.99 2.79 24.69
CA THR A 128 -5.01 3.62 25.41
C THR A 128 -3.66 2.90 25.46
N LYS A 129 -2.56 3.66 25.47
CA LYS A 129 -1.21 3.10 25.58
C LYS A 129 -1.08 2.15 26.78
N ARG A 130 -1.60 2.55 27.95
CA ARG A 130 -1.59 1.70 29.14
C ARG A 130 -2.29 0.35 28.96
N LYS A 131 -3.40 0.33 28.18
CA LYS A 131 -4.13 -0.92 27.91
C LYS A 131 -3.39 -1.77 26.88
N ALA A 132 -2.78 -1.15 25.88
CA ALA A 132 -1.95 -1.84 24.92
C ALA A 132 -0.71 -2.47 25.57
N ASP A 133 -0.02 -1.73 26.44
CA ASP A 133 1.12 -2.23 27.21
C ASP A 133 0.72 -3.42 28.11
N LYS A 134 -0.49 -3.37 28.68
CA LYS A 134 -1.03 -4.49 29.47
C LYS A 134 -1.26 -5.73 28.60
N ILE A 135 -1.87 -5.60 27.43
CA ILE A 135 -2.09 -6.71 26.48
C ILE A 135 -0.76 -7.38 26.11
N ILE A 136 0.29 -6.57 25.87
CA ILE A 136 1.63 -7.09 25.59
C ILE A 136 2.22 -7.80 26.82
N ALA A 137 2.06 -7.22 28.03
CA ALA A 137 2.56 -7.81 29.26
C ALA A 137 1.86 -9.12 29.62
N ASP A 138 0.58 -9.27 29.27
CA ASP A 138 -0.20 -10.50 29.41
C ASP A 138 0.24 -11.59 28.41
N GLY A 139 1.23 -11.29 27.52
CA GLY A 139 1.85 -12.26 26.62
C GLY A 139 1.11 -12.47 25.30
N VAL A 140 0.14 -11.64 24.97
CA VAL A 140 -0.61 -11.72 23.72
C VAL A 140 0.28 -11.30 22.57
N LYS A 141 0.61 -12.22 21.67
CA LYS A 141 1.45 -12.00 20.48
C LYS A 141 0.62 -11.80 19.22
N PHE A 142 -0.49 -12.50 19.13
CA PHE A 142 -1.38 -12.48 17.97
C PHE A 142 -2.80 -12.16 18.40
N VAL A 143 -3.51 -11.49 17.53
CA VAL A 143 -4.93 -11.16 17.70
C VAL A 143 -5.71 -11.58 16.45
N GLU A 144 -6.98 -11.93 16.65
CA GLU A 144 -7.87 -12.31 15.56
C GLU A 144 -8.16 -11.11 14.67
N TYR A 145 -8.03 -11.32 13.36
CA TYR A 145 -8.39 -10.33 12.33
C TYR A 145 -9.76 -10.67 11.76
N PRO A 146 -10.77 -9.81 11.89
CA PRO A 146 -12.14 -10.12 11.48
C PRO A 146 -12.24 -10.43 9.99
N THR A 147 -12.94 -11.50 9.66
CA THR A 147 -13.14 -11.97 8.27
C THR A 147 -13.88 -10.94 7.44
N GLU A 148 -14.81 -10.20 8.06
CA GLU A 148 -15.61 -9.16 7.39
C GLU A 148 -14.74 -8.04 6.80
N ILE A 149 -13.62 -7.73 7.44
CA ILE A 149 -12.68 -6.69 6.97
C ILE A 149 -11.83 -7.20 5.82
N LEU A 150 -11.63 -8.53 5.71
CA LEU A 150 -10.89 -9.13 4.61
C LEU A 150 -11.68 -9.19 3.31
N VAL A 151 -13.00 -9.17 3.40
CA VAL A 151 -13.86 -9.11 2.21
C VAL A 151 -13.55 -7.84 1.41
N ASN A 152 -13.41 -7.98 0.10
CA ASN A 152 -13.00 -6.93 -0.85
C ASN A 152 -11.52 -6.47 -0.75
N ARG A 153 -10.69 -7.07 0.11
CA ARG A 153 -9.23 -6.87 0.08
C ARG A 153 -8.59 -7.69 -1.05
N PHE A 154 -7.37 -7.35 -1.39
CA PHE A 154 -6.62 -7.99 -2.47
C PHE A 154 -5.40 -8.73 -1.92
N LEU A 155 -5.11 -9.89 -2.50
CA LEU A 155 -3.92 -10.66 -2.17
C LEU A 155 -2.65 -9.98 -2.70
N ALA A 156 -1.68 -9.78 -1.83
CA ALA A 156 -0.36 -9.27 -2.21
C ALA A 156 0.53 -10.38 -2.81
N HIS A 157 0.30 -11.62 -2.41
CA HIS A 157 1.01 -12.81 -2.89
C HIS A 157 0.01 -13.89 -3.32
N PRO A 158 0.41 -14.81 -4.21
CA PRO A 158 -0.44 -15.94 -4.57
C PRO A 158 -0.61 -16.86 -3.36
N VAL A 159 -1.79 -17.42 -3.22
CA VAL A 159 -2.09 -18.47 -2.25
C VAL A 159 -1.85 -19.82 -2.92
N ILE A 160 -0.99 -20.62 -2.31
CA ILE A 160 -0.58 -21.92 -2.84
C ILE A 160 -1.03 -23.00 -1.86
N ASP A 161 -1.68 -24.03 -2.37
CA ASP A 161 -1.99 -25.22 -1.57
C ASP A 161 -0.68 -25.94 -1.20
N LYS A 162 -0.48 -26.15 0.09
CA LYS A 162 0.75 -26.79 0.61
C LYS A 162 0.87 -28.26 0.21
N ASN A 163 -0.22 -28.95 -0.06
CA ASN A 163 -0.25 -30.37 -0.37
C ASN A 163 -0.04 -30.64 -1.87
N SER A 164 -0.75 -29.89 -2.72
CA SER A 164 -0.69 -30.07 -4.17
C SER A 164 0.34 -29.18 -4.86
N GLY A 165 0.73 -28.07 -4.23
CA GLY A 165 1.58 -27.04 -4.84
C GLY A 165 0.85 -26.19 -5.89
N GLU A 166 -0.46 -26.38 -6.05
CA GLU A 166 -1.26 -25.60 -6.99
C GLU A 166 -1.53 -24.19 -6.47
N VAL A 167 -1.55 -23.23 -7.38
CA VAL A 167 -1.92 -21.85 -7.08
C VAL A 167 -3.44 -21.76 -6.99
N LEU A 168 -3.98 -21.64 -5.78
CA LEU A 168 -5.41 -21.48 -5.54
C LEU A 168 -5.90 -20.10 -5.99
N TYR A 169 -5.16 -19.06 -5.64
CA TYR A 169 -5.47 -17.67 -6.00
C TYR A 169 -4.20 -16.92 -6.36
N ASP A 170 -4.24 -16.17 -7.46
CA ASP A 170 -3.09 -15.37 -7.91
C ASP A 170 -3.00 -14.03 -7.15
N THR A 171 -1.86 -13.39 -7.29
CA THR A 171 -1.61 -12.01 -6.83
C THR A 171 -2.66 -11.06 -7.39
N LEU A 172 -3.18 -10.16 -6.55
CA LEU A 172 -4.28 -9.22 -6.84
C LEU A 172 -5.66 -9.88 -6.99
N ALA A 173 -5.81 -11.16 -6.65
CA ALA A 173 -7.14 -11.73 -6.51
C ALA A 173 -7.90 -11.01 -5.38
N GLN A 174 -9.11 -10.56 -5.67
CA GLN A 174 -9.99 -9.96 -4.67
C GLN A 174 -10.58 -11.08 -3.81
N LEU A 175 -10.53 -10.87 -2.50
CA LEU A 175 -11.09 -11.79 -1.53
C LEU A 175 -12.61 -11.59 -1.43
N ASP A 176 -13.33 -12.68 -1.48
CA ASP A 176 -14.74 -12.79 -1.17
C ASP A 176 -14.97 -13.87 -0.10
N GLU A 177 -16.16 -13.95 0.46
CA GLU A 177 -16.49 -14.91 1.51
C GLU A 177 -16.18 -16.38 1.09
N ASN A 178 -16.48 -16.73 -0.16
CA ASN A 178 -16.24 -18.08 -0.66
C ASN A 178 -14.76 -18.43 -0.77
N LYS A 179 -13.92 -17.45 -1.07
CA LYS A 179 -12.46 -17.63 -1.13
C LYS A 179 -11.85 -17.72 0.25
N LEU A 180 -12.35 -16.92 1.20
CA LEU A 180 -11.87 -16.93 2.60
C LEU A 180 -12.12 -18.29 3.28
N VAL A 181 -13.21 -18.97 2.95
CA VAL A 181 -13.49 -20.33 3.46
C VAL A 181 -12.54 -21.39 2.87
N LYS A 182 -11.97 -21.15 1.69
CA LYS A 182 -11.07 -22.09 1.00
C LYS A 182 -9.59 -21.87 1.30
N ILE A 183 -9.25 -20.76 1.95
CA ILE A 183 -7.90 -20.43 2.37
C ILE A 183 -7.65 -20.95 3.79
#